data_46a1c90138fe26a0e430459654a658c0
#
_entry.id   46a1c90138fe26a0e430459654a658c0
#
_cell.length_a   1.000
_cell.length_b   1.000
_cell.length_c   1.000
_cell.angle_alpha   90.00
_cell.angle_beta   90.00
_cell.angle_gamma   90.00
#
_symmetry.space_group_name_H-M   'P 1'
#
loop_
_entity.id
_entity.type
_entity.pdbx_description
1 polymer ?
#
loop_
_entity_poly.entity_id
_entity_poly.type
_entity_poly.pdbx_seq_one_letter_code
_entity_poly.pdbx_strand_id
1 'polypeptide(L)'
;MSSTIIKNGTIVTADLTYKADIRIEGGIIVEIGPDLRGGSELDATGCYVMPGGIDPHTHLEMPFMGTYSADDFDSGTRAALAGGTTMVVDFALPNPGQSMLEALSMWDNKTSRAACDYSFHMAITWWGEQVFNEMETIVRDKGINTFKHFMAYKGALMVDDDEMFSSFQRCAELGALPLVHAENGDVVAQMQAKLMAEGNDGPEAHAYSRPPEVEGEATNRAIMIADMAGCPVYIVHTSCEESHEAIRRARQKGMRVYGEPLIQHLTLDESEYFNKDWDHSARRVMSPPFRSKAHQDSLWAGLAAGSLQCVATDHCAFTTQQKRTGLGDFRKIPNGTGGLEDRLPMLWTYGVSTGRLTMNEFVAVTSTNIAKILNIYPKKGAILVGADADLVVWDPALAKTITATNQQSAIDYNVFEGKEIMGMPRYTLTRGQVAVEEGAMKSREGHGRFVSRPPLTAPAKALSTWKELTAPRKVQRSGIPASGV
;
A
#
# COMPACT_ATOMS: atom_id res chain seq x y z
N MET A 1 13.78 -28.33 -18.41
CA MET A 1 13.66 -27.34 -17.31
C MET A 1 13.39 -28.12 -16.04
N SER A 2 13.94 -27.72 -14.91
CA SER A 2 13.63 -28.37 -13.63
C SER A 2 12.19 -28.05 -13.24
N SER A 3 11.41 -29.06 -12.92
CA SER A 3 10.04 -28.96 -12.42
C SER A 3 10.07 -29.02 -10.90
N THR A 4 9.34 -28.15 -10.22
CA THR A 4 9.11 -28.20 -8.78
C THR A 4 7.62 -28.45 -8.50
N ILE A 5 7.32 -29.32 -7.55
CA ILE A 5 5.96 -29.65 -7.16
C ILE A 5 5.77 -29.31 -5.67
N ILE A 6 4.79 -28.44 -5.37
CA ILE A 6 4.33 -28.25 -3.98
C ILE A 6 3.26 -29.31 -3.71
N LYS A 7 3.49 -30.16 -2.71
CA LYS A 7 2.67 -31.34 -2.42
C LYS A 7 1.95 -31.26 -1.07
N ASN A 8 0.83 -31.96 -1.00
CA ASN A 8 0.08 -32.23 0.24
C ASN A 8 -0.52 -30.99 0.93
N GLY A 9 -0.40 -29.82 0.33
CA GLY A 9 -0.91 -28.57 0.92
C GLY A 9 -2.42 -28.39 0.72
N THR A 10 -2.98 -27.46 1.47
CA THR A 10 -4.33 -26.95 1.23
C THR A 10 -4.21 -25.61 0.51
N ILE A 11 -4.64 -25.53 -0.74
CA ILE A 11 -4.65 -24.29 -1.51
C ILE A 11 -5.75 -23.38 -0.96
N VAL A 12 -5.40 -22.13 -0.68
CA VAL A 12 -6.33 -21.06 -0.27
C VAL A 12 -6.18 -19.90 -1.24
N THR A 13 -7.25 -19.60 -1.95
CA THR A 13 -7.38 -18.41 -2.81
C THR A 13 -8.36 -17.43 -2.18
N ALA A 14 -8.60 -16.28 -2.81
CA ALA A 14 -9.62 -15.33 -2.33
C ALA A 14 -11.05 -15.92 -2.34
N ASP A 15 -11.29 -16.97 -3.12
CA ASP A 15 -12.64 -17.50 -3.35
C ASP A 15 -12.81 -18.98 -2.93
N LEU A 16 -11.71 -19.76 -2.92
CA LEU A 16 -11.78 -21.21 -2.74
C LEU A 16 -10.72 -21.72 -1.75
N THR A 17 -11.06 -22.82 -1.07
CA THR A 17 -10.15 -23.61 -0.24
C THR A 17 -10.29 -25.08 -0.61
N TYR A 18 -9.19 -25.72 -1.08
CA TYR A 18 -9.22 -27.11 -1.56
C TYR A 18 -7.83 -27.75 -1.50
N LYS A 19 -7.78 -29.09 -1.54
CA LYS A 19 -6.51 -29.85 -1.58
C LYS A 19 -6.12 -30.13 -3.03
N ALA A 20 -4.90 -29.77 -3.40
CA ALA A 20 -4.25 -30.14 -4.65
C ALA A 20 -2.75 -29.87 -4.56
N ASP A 21 -1.99 -30.53 -5.44
CA ASP A 21 -0.57 -30.25 -5.68
C ASP A 21 -0.45 -29.17 -6.77
N ILE A 22 0.68 -28.45 -6.78
CA ILE A 22 0.98 -27.40 -7.76
C ILE A 22 2.31 -27.71 -8.43
N ARG A 23 2.32 -27.84 -9.77
CA ARG A 23 3.55 -27.95 -10.56
C ARG A 23 3.98 -26.61 -11.08
N ILE A 24 5.26 -26.33 -10.93
CA ILE A 24 5.92 -25.08 -11.33
C ILE A 24 7.02 -25.40 -12.33
N GLU A 25 7.02 -24.73 -13.48
CA GLU A 25 8.07 -24.80 -14.49
C GLU A 25 8.35 -23.40 -15.06
N GLY A 26 9.63 -23.04 -15.20
CA GLY A 26 10.02 -21.75 -15.77
C GLY A 26 9.51 -20.53 -14.99
N GLY A 27 9.18 -20.71 -13.70
CA GLY A 27 8.66 -19.63 -12.85
C GLY A 27 7.14 -19.44 -12.90
N ILE A 28 6.43 -20.32 -13.61
CA ILE A 28 4.98 -20.24 -13.88
C ILE A 28 4.32 -21.51 -13.31
N ILE A 29 3.09 -21.38 -12.82
CA ILE A 29 2.24 -22.51 -12.47
C ILE A 29 1.75 -23.14 -13.78
N VAL A 30 2.12 -24.43 -14.01
CA VAL A 30 1.76 -25.15 -15.25
C VAL A 30 0.69 -26.20 -15.05
N GLU A 31 0.49 -26.69 -13.83
CA GLU A 31 -0.49 -27.71 -13.51
C GLU A 31 -0.96 -27.60 -12.06
N ILE A 32 -2.24 -27.84 -11.82
CA ILE A 32 -2.83 -27.96 -10.47
C ILE A 32 -3.70 -29.22 -10.51
N GLY A 33 -3.43 -30.16 -9.63
CA GLY A 33 -4.18 -31.43 -9.59
C GLY A 33 -3.74 -32.33 -8.45
N PRO A 34 -4.42 -33.46 -8.24
CA PRO A 34 -4.02 -34.42 -7.21
C PRO A 34 -2.82 -35.26 -7.68
N ASP A 35 -2.01 -35.72 -6.74
CA ASP A 35 -0.95 -36.72 -6.90
C ASP A 35 0.04 -36.44 -8.05
N LEU A 36 0.45 -35.18 -8.24
CA LEU A 36 1.43 -34.80 -9.26
C LEU A 36 2.78 -35.48 -8.97
N ARG A 37 3.49 -35.94 -10.04
CA ARG A 37 4.78 -36.65 -9.93
C ARG A 37 5.77 -36.15 -10.99
N GLY A 38 7.07 -36.35 -10.72
CA GLY A 38 8.12 -36.08 -11.72
C GLY A 38 8.72 -34.69 -11.64
N GLY A 39 9.19 -34.32 -10.47
CA GLY A 39 9.92 -33.05 -10.20
C GLY A 39 10.57 -33.09 -8.82
N SER A 40 11.28 -32.00 -8.44
CA SER A 40 11.66 -31.78 -7.04
C SER A 40 10.41 -31.47 -6.22
N GLU A 41 10.29 -32.00 -5.03
CA GLU A 41 9.11 -31.86 -4.20
C GLU A 41 9.37 -30.93 -3.02
N LEU A 42 8.42 -30.01 -2.75
CA LEU A 42 8.29 -29.22 -1.53
C LEU A 42 7.08 -29.73 -0.76
N ASP A 43 7.30 -30.26 0.43
CA ASP A 43 6.21 -30.77 1.26
C ASP A 43 5.51 -29.64 2.02
N ALA A 44 4.22 -29.47 1.75
CA ALA A 44 3.32 -28.53 2.38
C ALA A 44 2.31 -29.21 3.32
N THR A 45 2.62 -30.43 3.82
CA THR A 45 1.75 -31.14 4.76
C THR A 45 1.45 -30.26 5.99
N GLY A 46 0.17 -30.10 6.31
CA GLY A 46 -0.29 -29.27 7.41
C GLY A 46 -0.29 -27.76 7.14
N CYS A 47 0.16 -27.34 5.96
CA CYS A 47 0.28 -25.95 5.56
C CYS A 47 -0.82 -25.52 4.57
N TYR A 48 -1.04 -24.21 4.50
CA TYR A 48 -1.81 -23.57 3.44
C TYR A 48 -0.89 -23.08 2.34
N VAL A 49 -1.30 -23.24 1.08
CA VAL A 49 -0.59 -22.67 -0.07
C VAL A 49 -1.40 -21.50 -0.59
N MET A 50 -0.84 -20.31 -0.53
CA MET A 50 -1.50 -19.05 -0.87
C MET A 50 -0.69 -18.29 -1.93
N PRO A 51 -1.34 -17.39 -2.72
CA PRO A 51 -0.58 -16.43 -3.54
C PRO A 51 0.31 -15.58 -2.63
N GLY A 52 1.51 -15.25 -3.10
CA GLY A 52 2.39 -14.33 -2.40
C GLY A 52 1.74 -12.98 -2.12
N GLY A 53 2.02 -12.41 -0.95
CA GLY A 53 1.52 -11.09 -0.59
C GLY A 53 2.02 -10.01 -1.55
N ILE A 54 1.20 -8.99 -1.77
CA ILE A 54 1.56 -7.76 -2.49
C ILE A 54 1.36 -6.60 -1.51
N ASP A 55 2.43 -5.86 -1.22
CA ASP A 55 2.32 -4.65 -0.43
C ASP A 55 2.28 -3.43 -1.36
N PRO A 56 1.15 -2.72 -1.45
CA PRO A 56 1.01 -1.57 -2.35
C PRO A 56 1.61 -0.28 -1.79
N HIS A 57 2.25 -0.29 -0.62
CA HIS A 57 2.64 0.96 0.02
C HIS A 57 3.96 0.82 0.79
N THR A 58 5.06 1.16 0.10
CA THR A 58 6.40 1.16 0.70
C THR A 58 7.19 2.39 0.28
N HIS A 59 8.16 2.78 1.11
CA HIS A 59 9.05 3.93 0.91
C HIS A 59 10.50 3.52 1.22
N LEU A 60 11.08 2.72 0.34
CA LEU A 60 12.44 2.19 0.50
C LEU A 60 13.47 3.22 -0.01
N GLU A 61 14.51 3.45 0.79
CA GLU A 61 15.58 4.42 0.48
C GLU A 61 15.04 5.80 0.05
N MET A 62 13.91 6.19 0.66
CA MET A 62 13.22 7.44 0.31
C MET A 62 13.87 8.64 1.01
N PRO A 63 14.25 9.71 0.27
CA PRO A 63 14.64 10.98 0.88
C PRO A 63 13.41 11.65 1.48
N PHE A 64 13.45 11.92 2.80
CA PHE A 64 12.32 12.55 3.49
C PHE A 64 12.80 13.32 4.73
N MET A 65 12.28 14.54 4.92
CA MET A 65 12.56 15.39 6.08
C MET A 65 14.07 15.54 6.40
N GLY A 66 14.91 15.63 5.37
CA GLY A 66 16.37 15.85 5.52
C GLY A 66 17.18 14.59 5.81
N THR A 67 16.59 13.41 5.72
CA THR A 67 17.24 12.11 5.87
C THR A 67 16.71 11.11 4.82
N TYR A 68 17.06 9.83 4.96
CA TYR A 68 16.56 8.74 4.13
C TYR A 68 15.92 7.68 5.00
N SER A 69 14.86 7.01 4.51
CA SER A 69 14.35 5.82 5.17
C SER A 69 15.46 4.76 5.30
N ALA A 70 15.47 4.03 6.43
CA ALA A 70 16.56 3.16 6.82
C ALA A 70 16.70 1.90 5.96
N ASP A 71 15.58 1.36 5.49
CA ASP A 71 15.58 0.22 4.60
C ASP A 71 15.79 0.65 3.15
N ASP A 72 16.77 0.03 2.49
CA ASP A 72 16.97 0.09 1.05
C ASP A 72 16.19 -1.02 0.33
N PHE A 73 16.34 -1.10 -1.01
CA PHE A 73 15.66 -2.13 -1.79
C PHE A 73 16.18 -3.55 -1.52
N ASP A 74 17.38 -3.75 -0.95
CA ASP A 74 17.80 -5.08 -0.49
C ASP A 74 17.16 -5.44 0.84
N SER A 75 17.39 -4.67 1.91
CA SER A 75 16.89 -4.97 3.26
C SER A 75 15.35 -4.99 3.31
N GLY A 76 14.68 -3.99 2.71
CA GLY A 76 13.23 -3.91 2.70
C GLY A 76 12.57 -5.05 1.94
N THR A 77 13.08 -5.43 0.75
CA THR A 77 12.51 -6.53 -0.01
C THR A 77 12.84 -7.92 0.59
N ARG A 78 13.93 -8.06 1.34
CA ARG A 78 14.19 -9.26 2.17
C ARG A 78 13.20 -9.34 3.32
N ALA A 79 12.93 -8.22 3.99
CA ALA A 79 11.90 -8.16 5.03
C ALA A 79 10.51 -8.54 4.46
N ALA A 80 10.16 -8.05 3.27
CA ALA A 80 8.96 -8.45 2.56
C ALA A 80 8.86 -9.98 2.38
N LEU A 81 9.91 -10.59 1.83
CA LEU A 81 9.97 -12.03 1.58
C LEU A 81 9.89 -12.85 2.87
N ALA A 82 10.56 -12.41 3.93
CA ALA A 82 10.53 -13.09 5.24
C ALA A 82 9.10 -13.12 5.82
N GLY A 83 8.29 -12.08 5.57
CA GLY A 83 6.89 -12.01 5.94
C GLY A 83 5.91 -12.64 4.94
N GLY A 84 6.39 -13.19 3.81
CA GLY A 84 5.52 -13.80 2.79
C GLY A 84 5.01 -12.82 1.71
N THR A 85 5.53 -11.61 1.66
CA THR A 85 5.24 -10.63 0.62
C THR A 85 6.24 -10.80 -0.53
N THR A 86 5.75 -11.06 -1.75
CA THR A 86 6.56 -11.38 -2.93
C THR A 86 6.65 -10.22 -3.92
N MET A 87 5.89 -9.17 -3.70
CA MET A 87 5.93 -7.94 -4.50
C MET A 87 5.66 -6.73 -3.62
N VAL A 88 6.40 -5.66 -3.86
CA VAL A 88 6.18 -4.34 -3.25
C VAL A 88 5.89 -3.29 -4.31
N VAL A 89 5.13 -2.26 -3.97
CA VAL A 89 4.96 -1.08 -4.84
C VAL A 89 5.43 0.15 -4.07
N ASP A 90 6.53 0.71 -4.54
CA ASP A 90 7.18 1.86 -3.92
C ASP A 90 6.74 3.18 -4.55
N PHE A 91 7.06 4.32 -3.94
CA PHE A 91 6.66 5.64 -4.42
C PHE A 91 7.85 6.43 -4.94
N ALA A 92 7.87 6.70 -6.26
CA ALA A 92 8.81 7.64 -6.84
C ALA A 92 8.29 9.08 -6.64
N LEU A 93 9.05 9.89 -5.89
CA LEU A 93 8.67 11.24 -5.47
C LEU A 93 9.54 12.30 -6.15
N PRO A 94 9.05 13.02 -7.16
CA PRO A 94 9.72 14.20 -7.68
C PRO A 94 9.65 15.35 -6.66
N ASN A 95 10.66 16.19 -6.64
CA ASN A 95 10.55 17.49 -5.97
C ASN A 95 9.61 18.42 -6.77
N PRO A 96 9.00 19.45 -6.16
CA PRO A 96 8.27 20.46 -6.90
C PRO A 96 9.14 21.08 -8.02
N GLY A 97 8.62 21.09 -9.25
CA GLY A 97 9.34 21.56 -10.44
C GLY A 97 10.29 20.55 -11.09
N GLN A 98 10.49 19.37 -10.51
CA GLN A 98 11.29 18.29 -11.09
C GLN A 98 10.48 17.44 -12.08
N SER A 99 11.12 16.94 -13.13
CA SER A 99 10.55 15.95 -14.04
C SER A 99 10.23 14.65 -13.30
N MET A 100 9.02 14.12 -13.55
CA MET A 100 8.64 12.79 -13.04
C MET A 100 9.49 11.68 -13.67
N LEU A 101 9.90 11.82 -14.92
CA LEU A 101 10.76 10.84 -15.58
C LEU A 101 12.17 10.81 -15.01
N GLU A 102 12.72 11.98 -14.62
CA GLU A 102 13.99 12.05 -13.90
C GLU A 102 13.87 11.39 -12.51
N ALA A 103 12.83 11.71 -11.77
CA ALA A 103 12.58 11.09 -10.47
C ALA A 103 12.42 9.57 -10.60
N LEU A 104 11.66 9.09 -11.58
CA LEU A 104 11.49 7.66 -11.84
C LEU A 104 12.83 6.97 -12.12
N SER A 105 13.70 7.60 -12.93
CA SER A 105 15.05 7.08 -13.21
C SER A 105 15.90 6.96 -11.95
N MET A 106 15.77 7.91 -11.01
CA MET A 106 16.47 7.84 -9.72
C MET A 106 16.00 6.63 -8.89
N TRP A 107 14.68 6.36 -8.85
CA TRP A 107 14.13 5.19 -8.15
C TRP A 107 14.51 3.88 -8.83
N ASP A 108 14.44 3.81 -10.14
CA ASP A 108 14.80 2.62 -10.92
C ASP A 108 16.26 2.19 -10.65
N ASN A 109 17.17 3.15 -10.55
CA ASN A 109 18.57 2.88 -10.21
C ASN A 109 18.76 2.21 -8.83
N LYS A 110 17.87 2.46 -7.85
CA LYS A 110 17.93 1.86 -6.51
C LYS A 110 17.48 0.39 -6.52
N THR A 111 16.64 -0.01 -7.46
CA THR A 111 16.01 -1.33 -7.50
C THR A 111 16.92 -2.46 -7.96
N SER A 112 18.12 -2.15 -8.43
CA SER A 112 19.10 -3.17 -8.88
C SER A 112 19.42 -4.23 -7.81
N ARG A 113 19.14 -3.90 -6.53
CA ARG A 113 19.36 -4.76 -5.37
C ARG A 113 18.10 -5.47 -4.87
N ALA A 114 16.92 -5.20 -5.44
CA ALA A 114 15.67 -5.77 -4.97
C ALA A 114 15.66 -7.31 -4.98
N ALA A 115 15.29 -7.92 -3.87
CA ALA A 115 15.22 -9.39 -3.72
C ALA A 115 13.85 -9.96 -4.10
N CYS A 116 12.76 -9.17 -4.08
CA CYS A 116 11.43 -9.54 -4.58
C CYS A 116 11.00 -8.63 -5.74
N ASP A 117 9.91 -9.00 -6.42
CA ASP A 117 9.37 -8.20 -7.52
C ASP A 117 8.85 -6.84 -7.00
N TYR A 118 8.88 -5.83 -7.87
CA TYR A 118 8.52 -4.47 -7.50
C TYR A 118 7.82 -3.71 -8.63
N SER A 119 7.15 -2.64 -8.28
CA SER A 119 6.62 -1.63 -9.19
C SER A 119 6.65 -0.26 -8.50
N PHE A 120 6.15 0.80 -9.17
CA PHE A 120 6.12 2.13 -8.60
C PHE A 120 4.74 2.79 -8.69
N HIS A 121 4.43 3.63 -7.72
CA HIS A 121 3.48 4.72 -7.84
C HIS A 121 4.27 5.98 -8.17
N MET A 122 3.78 6.83 -9.06
CA MET A 122 4.40 8.12 -9.35
C MET A 122 3.69 9.22 -8.56
N ALA A 123 4.42 10.01 -7.78
CA ALA A 123 3.83 11.12 -7.06
C ALA A 123 3.63 12.35 -7.95
N ILE A 124 2.56 13.09 -7.70
CA ILE A 124 2.27 14.43 -8.21
C ILE A 124 2.48 15.40 -7.05
N THR A 125 3.55 16.17 -7.10
CA THR A 125 3.94 17.15 -6.06
C THR A 125 3.84 18.59 -6.54
N TRP A 126 3.49 18.78 -7.79
CA TRP A 126 3.23 20.04 -8.47
C TRP A 126 2.47 19.77 -9.75
N TRP A 127 1.88 20.80 -10.36
CA TRP A 127 1.11 20.67 -11.60
C TRP A 127 1.57 21.65 -12.66
N GLY A 128 1.59 21.23 -13.93
CA GLY A 128 1.92 22.04 -15.08
C GLY A 128 1.93 21.21 -16.35
N GLU A 129 2.20 21.86 -17.50
CA GLU A 129 2.19 21.24 -18.83
C GLU A 129 3.17 20.06 -18.93
N GLN A 130 4.33 20.18 -18.30
CA GLN A 130 5.33 19.10 -18.25
C GLN A 130 4.77 17.85 -17.56
N VAL A 131 4.16 18.00 -16.36
CA VAL A 131 3.55 16.90 -15.60
C VAL A 131 2.44 16.26 -16.41
N PHE A 132 1.55 17.06 -17.02
CA PHE A 132 0.46 16.60 -17.88
C PHE A 132 0.96 15.70 -19.02
N ASN A 133 2.06 16.10 -19.70
CA ASN A 133 2.63 15.35 -20.83
C ASN A 133 3.37 14.09 -20.33
N GLU A 134 4.17 14.20 -19.27
CA GLU A 134 4.94 13.07 -18.73
C GLU A 134 4.05 11.96 -18.17
N MET A 135 2.84 12.28 -17.65
CA MET A 135 1.88 11.26 -17.21
C MET A 135 1.56 10.24 -18.31
N GLU A 136 1.44 10.67 -19.57
CA GLU A 136 1.19 9.74 -20.69
C GLU A 136 2.35 8.77 -20.91
N THR A 137 3.58 9.29 -20.93
CA THR A 137 4.80 8.46 -21.06
C THR A 137 4.91 7.45 -19.90
N ILE A 138 4.61 7.89 -18.66
CA ILE A 138 4.66 7.03 -17.48
C ILE A 138 3.65 5.89 -17.59
N VAL A 139 2.43 6.17 -18.04
CA VAL A 139 1.40 5.14 -18.17
C VAL A 139 1.68 4.21 -19.35
N ARG A 140 1.99 4.74 -20.53
CA ARG A 140 2.07 3.95 -21.75
C ARG A 140 3.41 3.27 -21.96
N ASP A 141 4.52 3.96 -21.66
CA ASP A 141 5.86 3.48 -21.97
C ASP A 141 6.56 2.88 -20.75
N LYS A 142 6.29 3.42 -19.54
CA LYS A 142 6.90 2.92 -18.30
C LYS A 142 6.03 1.88 -17.59
N GLY A 143 4.77 1.71 -17.98
CA GLY A 143 3.88 0.72 -17.39
C GLY A 143 3.52 0.99 -15.92
N ILE A 144 3.36 2.25 -15.56
CA ILE A 144 2.93 2.70 -14.23
C ILE A 144 1.57 3.36 -14.37
N ASN A 145 0.53 2.76 -13.81
CA ASN A 145 -0.87 3.18 -13.99
C ASN A 145 -1.48 3.84 -12.75
N THR A 146 -0.65 4.37 -11.86
CA THR A 146 -1.09 4.99 -10.60
C THR A 146 -0.31 6.25 -10.28
N PHE A 147 -1.02 7.30 -9.80
CA PHE A 147 -0.44 8.58 -9.43
C PHE A 147 -0.83 8.97 -8.00
N LYS A 148 0.16 9.30 -7.16
CA LYS A 148 -0.04 9.65 -5.75
C LYS A 148 -0.13 11.15 -5.56
N HIS A 149 -1.16 11.60 -4.86
CA HIS A 149 -1.40 12.98 -4.47
C HIS A 149 -1.37 13.13 -2.95
N PHE A 150 -0.90 14.26 -2.47
CA PHE A 150 -0.85 14.58 -1.05
C PHE A 150 -1.72 15.81 -0.78
N MET A 151 -2.70 15.68 0.12
CA MET A 151 -3.50 16.79 0.62
C MET A 151 -2.91 17.39 1.91
N ALA A 152 -1.77 16.86 2.36
CA ALA A 152 -0.98 17.33 3.50
C ALA A 152 0.46 17.60 3.09
N TYR A 153 1.32 17.92 4.08
CA TYR A 153 2.72 18.35 3.87
C TYR A 153 2.83 19.67 3.10
N LYS A 154 2.09 20.69 3.60
CA LYS A 154 2.03 22.04 3.04
C LYS A 154 3.43 22.63 2.80
N GLY A 155 3.65 23.15 1.60
CA GLY A 155 4.93 23.71 1.18
C GLY A 155 6.01 22.68 0.80
N ALA A 156 5.68 21.37 0.79
CA ALA A 156 6.59 20.31 0.38
C ALA A 156 5.98 19.39 -0.69
N LEU A 157 4.99 18.57 -0.33
CA LEU A 157 4.38 17.59 -1.23
C LEU A 157 2.91 17.90 -1.58
N MET A 158 2.27 18.79 -0.81
CA MET A 158 0.85 19.09 -0.94
C MET A 158 0.54 19.73 -2.29
N VAL A 159 -0.51 19.21 -2.93
CA VAL A 159 -1.14 19.77 -4.13
C VAL A 159 -2.52 20.33 -3.77
N ASP A 160 -2.92 21.41 -4.46
CA ASP A 160 -4.20 22.08 -4.24
C ASP A 160 -5.35 21.36 -4.98
N ASP A 161 -6.60 21.72 -4.64
CA ASP A 161 -7.79 21.05 -5.18
C ASP A 161 -7.94 21.21 -6.71
N ASP A 162 -7.52 22.32 -7.29
CA ASP A 162 -7.52 22.55 -8.74
C ASP A 162 -6.46 21.73 -9.47
N GLU A 163 -5.27 21.57 -8.87
CA GLU A 163 -4.22 20.68 -9.36
C GLU A 163 -4.67 19.22 -9.30
N MET A 164 -5.28 18.81 -8.18
CA MET A 164 -5.87 17.47 -8.03
C MET A 164 -6.95 17.22 -9.07
N PHE A 165 -7.87 18.14 -9.27
CA PHE A 165 -8.96 17.98 -10.25
C PHE A 165 -8.39 17.79 -11.67
N SER A 166 -7.43 18.63 -12.06
CA SER A 166 -6.78 18.58 -13.37
C SER A 166 -6.05 17.24 -13.55
N SER A 167 -5.30 16.80 -12.55
CA SER A 167 -4.59 15.53 -12.57
C SER A 167 -5.53 14.33 -12.60
N PHE A 168 -6.65 14.37 -11.87
CA PHE A 168 -7.65 13.29 -11.87
C PHE A 168 -8.34 13.16 -13.23
N GLN A 169 -8.64 14.28 -13.89
CA GLN A 169 -9.14 14.25 -15.27
C GLN A 169 -8.12 13.58 -16.21
N ARG A 170 -6.83 13.91 -16.06
CA ARG A 170 -5.76 13.27 -16.85
C ARG A 170 -5.62 11.78 -16.54
N CYS A 171 -5.71 11.38 -15.27
CA CYS A 171 -5.75 9.97 -14.88
C CYS A 171 -6.90 9.22 -15.56
N ALA A 172 -8.10 9.80 -15.57
CA ALA A 172 -9.26 9.21 -16.24
C ALA A 172 -9.04 9.02 -17.75
N GLU A 173 -8.41 9.98 -18.44
CA GLU A 173 -8.09 9.91 -19.86
C GLU A 173 -7.07 8.80 -20.17
N LEU A 174 -6.08 8.63 -19.31
CA LEU A 174 -4.99 7.67 -19.47
C LEU A 174 -5.35 6.26 -18.99
N GLY A 175 -6.47 6.07 -18.31
CA GLY A 175 -6.79 4.83 -17.63
C GLY A 175 -5.88 4.58 -16.42
N ALA A 176 -5.53 5.62 -15.70
CA ALA A 176 -4.73 5.57 -14.48
C ALA A 176 -5.61 5.74 -13.23
N LEU A 177 -5.09 5.35 -12.07
CA LEU A 177 -5.76 5.45 -10.78
C LEU A 177 -5.04 6.47 -9.89
N PRO A 178 -5.68 7.57 -9.49
CA PRO A 178 -5.14 8.46 -8.48
C PRO A 178 -5.22 7.83 -7.09
N LEU A 179 -4.13 7.94 -6.33
CA LEU A 179 -3.99 7.59 -4.92
C LEU A 179 -3.90 8.88 -4.12
N VAL A 180 -4.50 8.92 -2.93
CA VAL A 180 -4.55 10.16 -2.14
C VAL A 180 -4.16 9.91 -0.68
N HIS A 181 -3.13 10.63 -0.22
CA HIS A 181 -2.90 10.88 1.20
C HIS A 181 -3.90 11.97 1.64
N ALA A 182 -4.93 11.56 2.34
CA ALA A 182 -6.08 12.39 2.62
C ALA A 182 -6.07 12.91 4.07
N GLU A 183 -5.28 13.93 4.35
CA GLU A 183 -5.36 14.75 5.56
C GLU A 183 -5.45 16.22 5.17
N ASN A 184 -6.26 17.04 5.87
CA ASN A 184 -6.39 18.46 5.61
C ASN A 184 -5.12 19.22 6.04
N GLY A 185 -4.20 19.42 5.10
CA GLY A 185 -2.86 19.96 5.35
C GLY A 185 -2.87 21.38 5.90
N ASP A 186 -3.84 22.21 5.55
CA ASP A 186 -3.98 23.57 6.07
C ASP A 186 -4.34 23.56 7.56
N VAL A 187 -5.32 22.74 7.94
CA VAL A 187 -5.74 22.59 9.35
C VAL A 187 -4.61 21.96 10.16
N VAL A 188 -3.97 20.89 9.66
CA VAL A 188 -2.83 20.26 10.31
C VAL A 188 -1.72 21.26 10.58
N ALA A 189 -1.34 22.08 9.60
CA ALA A 189 -0.29 23.10 9.77
C ALA A 189 -0.65 24.13 10.86
N GLN A 190 -1.91 24.57 10.93
CA GLN A 190 -2.38 25.49 11.96
C GLN A 190 -2.37 24.83 13.36
N MET A 191 -2.82 23.59 13.47
CA MET A 191 -2.80 22.85 14.74
C MET A 191 -1.38 22.61 15.23
N GLN A 192 -0.45 22.26 14.34
CA GLN A 192 0.97 22.12 14.67
C GLN A 192 1.56 23.43 15.21
N ALA A 193 1.29 24.55 14.55
CA ALA A 193 1.75 25.87 14.98
C ALA A 193 1.19 26.24 16.36
N LYS A 194 -0.09 25.98 16.61
CA LYS A 194 -0.75 26.21 17.90
C LYS A 194 -0.14 25.38 19.01
N LEU A 195 -0.01 24.07 18.82
CA LEU A 195 0.58 23.17 19.82
C LEU A 195 1.99 23.57 20.22
N MET A 196 2.84 23.92 19.23
CA MET A 196 4.19 24.43 19.51
C MET A 196 4.17 25.74 20.29
N ALA A 197 3.28 26.67 19.97
CA ALA A 197 3.14 27.94 20.70
C ALA A 197 2.67 27.75 22.16
N GLU A 198 1.95 26.67 22.43
CA GLU A 198 1.49 26.27 23.75
C GLU A 198 2.54 25.43 24.54
N GLY A 199 3.70 25.14 23.93
CA GLY A 199 4.77 24.36 24.56
C GLY A 199 4.60 22.84 24.47
N ASN A 200 3.70 22.36 23.60
CA ASN A 200 3.51 20.94 23.34
C ASN A 200 4.47 20.51 22.22
N ASP A 201 5.67 20.05 22.57
CA ASP A 201 6.77 19.75 21.63
C ASP A 201 7.11 18.25 21.53
N GLY A 202 6.44 17.41 22.31
CA GLY A 202 6.64 15.95 22.38
C GLY A 202 5.97 15.17 21.24
N PRO A 203 6.31 13.88 21.07
CA PRO A 203 5.74 13.04 20.02
C PRO A 203 4.20 12.94 20.03
N GLU A 204 3.56 13.02 21.20
CA GLU A 204 2.10 13.01 21.37
C GLU A 204 1.42 14.19 20.66
N ALA A 205 2.10 15.34 20.54
CA ALA A 205 1.59 16.50 19.83
C ALA A 205 1.44 16.23 18.33
N HIS A 206 2.15 15.27 17.77
CA HIS A 206 1.95 14.83 16.41
C HIS A 206 0.52 14.28 16.22
N ALA A 207 0.07 13.39 17.10
CA ALA A 207 -1.28 12.84 17.05
C ALA A 207 -2.35 13.92 17.29
N TYR A 208 -2.15 14.80 18.28
CA TYR A 208 -3.07 15.91 18.55
C TYR A 208 -3.21 16.89 17.38
N SER A 209 -2.16 17.07 16.56
CA SER A 209 -2.21 17.94 15.39
C SER A 209 -2.96 17.33 14.20
N ARG A 210 -3.33 16.05 14.28
CA ARG A 210 -3.92 15.26 13.20
C ARG A 210 -5.13 14.44 13.68
N PRO A 211 -6.18 15.10 14.21
CA PRO A 211 -7.38 14.38 14.67
C PRO A 211 -8.09 13.66 13.51
N PRO A 212 -8.96 12.67 13.79
CA PRO A 212 -9.67 11.90 12.77
C PRO A 212 -10.46 12.75 11.77
N GLU A 213 -10.96 13.91 12.21
CA GLU A 213 -11.74 14.83 11.37
C GLU A 213 -10.95 15.40 10.19
N VAL A 214 -9.62 15.63 10.35
CA VAL A 214 -8.81 16.14 9.24
C VAL A 214 -8.63 15.10 8.15
N GLU A 215 -8.65 13.81 8.51
CA GLU A 215 -8.59 12.70 7.56
C GLU A 215 -9.96 12.45 6.92
N GLY A 216 -11.03 12.40 7.71
CA GLY A 216 -12.40 12.19 7.22
C GLY A 216 -12.88 13.28 6.26
N GLU A 217 -12.58 14.56 6.55
CA GLU A 217 -12.88 15.68 5.67
C GLU A 217 -12.13 15.56 4.35
N ALA A 218 -10.81 15.37 4.41
CA ALA A 218 -9.97 15.28 3.23
C ALA A 218 -10.33 14.05 2.36
N THR A 219 -10.63 12.91 2.99
CA THR A 219 -11.12 11.73 2.27
C THR A 219 -12.41 12.02 1.50
N ASN A 220 -13.40 12.64 2.16
CA ASN A 220 -14.65 12.99 1.49
C ASN A 220 -14.42 14.00 0.36
N ARG A 221 -13.55 14.99 0.53
CA ARG A 221 -13.20 15.99 -0.48
C ARG A 221 -12.52 15.35 -1.68
N ALA A 222 -11.54 14.49 -1.48
CA ALA A 222 -10.86 13.74 -2.55
C ALA A 222 -11.85 12.89 -3.36
N ILE A 223 -12.78 12.20 -2.69
CA ILE A 223 -13.84 11.41 -3.33
C ILE A 223 -14.74 12.29 -4.19
N MET A 224 -15.16 13.47 -3.70
CA MET A 224 -16.00 14.40 -4.47
C MET A 224 -15.26 14.97 -5.68
N ILE A 225 -13.99 15.31 -5.55
CA ILE A 225 -13.15 15.75 -6.67
C ILE A 225 -13.03 14.63 -7.73
N ALA A 226 -12.81 13.39 -7.30
CA ALA A 226 -12.71 12.25 -8.21
C ALA A 226 -14.04 11.99 -8.95
N ASP A 227 -15.17 12.11 -8.27
CA ASP A 227 -16.51 11.97 -8.87
C ASP A 227 -16.74 13.03 -9.95
N MET A 228 -16.42 14.30 -9.66
CA MET A 228 -16.50 15.38 -10.64
C MET A 228 -15.56 15.19 -11.83
N ALA A 229 -14.37 14.63 -11.61
CA ALA A 229 -13.41 14.30 -12.66
C ALA A 229 -13.82 13.05 -13.47
N GLY A 230 -14.75 12.24 -12.95
CA GLY A 230 -15.21 11.00 -13.56
C GLY A 230 -14.19 9.86 -13.47
N CYS A 231 -13.35 9.83 -12.43
CA CYS A 231 -12.35 8.79 -12.24
C CYS A 231 -12.53 8.03 -10.91
N PRO A 232 -12.07 6.77 -10.83
CA PRO A 232 -11.93 6.09 -9.54
C PRO A 232 -10.87 6.77 -8.68
N VAL A 233 -10.90 6.51 -7.37
CA VAL A 233 -9.88 7.01 -6.43
C VAL A 233 -9.51 5.95 -5.40
N TYR A 234 -8.26 5.97 -4.95
CA TYR A 234 -7.72 5.08 -3.94
C TYR A 234 -7.23 5.91 -2.75
N ILE A 235 -7.86 5.73 -1.61
CA ILE A 235 -7.47 6.38 -0.35
C ILE A 235 -6.47 5.46 0.34
N VAL A 236 -5.22 5.91 0.44
CA VAL A 236 -4.16 5.15 1.09
C VAL A 236 -4.24 5.30 2.62
N HIS A 237 -3.65 4.39 3.37
CA HIS A 237 -3.49 4.41 4.84
C HIS A 237 -4.70 4.96 5.62
N THR A 238 -5.91 4.51 5.26
CA THR A 238 -7.15 4.84 5.99
C THR A 238 -7.01 4.43 7.46
N SER A 239 -7.04 5.39 8.38
CA SER A 239 -6.73 5.14 9.80
C SER A 239 -7.90 5.29 10.76
N CYS A 240 -9.02 5.90 10.33
CA CYS A 240 -10.12 6.27 11.21
C CYS A 240 -11.50 5.93 10.63
N GLU A 241 -12.50 5.91 11.51
CA GLU A 241 -13.91 5.65 11.17
C GLU A 241 -14.45 6.71 10.19
N GLU A 242 -14.11 7.98 10.36
CA GLU A 242 -14.59 9.10 9.53
C GLU A 242 -14.18 8.93 8.07
N SER A 243 -12.93 8.52 7.85
CA SER A 243 -12.42 8.22 6.50
C SER A 243 -13.08 6.96 5.92
N HIS A 244 -13.16 5.87 6.69
CA HIS A 244 -13.85 4.64 6.28
C HIS A 244 -15.33 4.90 5.95
N GLU A 245 -16.04 5.70 6.74
CA GLU A 245 -17.45 6.04 6.51
C GLU A 245 -17.63 6.82 5.18
N ALA A 246 -16.73 7.75 4.87
CA ALA A 246 -16.75 8.46 3.59
C ALA A 246 -16.59 7.49 2.40
N ILE A 247 -15.63 6.55 2.49
CA ILE A 247 -15.40 5.50 1.49
C ILE A 247 -16.65 4.61 1.36
N ARG A 248 -17.18 4.13 2.47
CA ARG A 248 -18.36 3.24 2.50
C ARG A 248 -19.58 3.88 1.85
N ARG A 249 -19.88 5.15 2.19
CA ARG A 249 -21.00 5.91 1.59
C ARG A 249 -20.84 6.10 0.09
N ALA A 250 -19.64 6.40 -0.37
CA ALA A 250 -19.35 6.57 -1.80
C ALA A 250 -19.56 5.25 -2.56
N ARG A 251 -19.04 4.15 -2.04
CA ARG A 251 -19.21 2.81 -2.63
C ARG A 251 -20.68 2.38 -2.69
N GLN A 252 -21.48 2.68 -1.66
CA GLN A 252 -22.92 2.41 -1.66
C GLN A 252 -23.67 3.18 -2.77
N LYS A 253 -23.15 4.34 -3.19
CA LYS A 253 -23.67 5.09 -4.35
C LYS A 253 -23.16 4.57 -5.69
N GLY A 254 -22.36 3.51 -5.72
CA GLY A 254 -21.79 2.93 -6.93
C GLY A 254 -20.49 3.56 -7.40
N MET A 255 -19.89 4.48 -6.63
CA MET A 255 -18.59 5.07 -6.95
C MET A 255 -17.46 4.05 -6.77
N ARG A 256 -16.45 4.12 -7.63
CA ARG A 256 -15.25 3.30 -7.52
C ARG A 256 -14.21 3.95 -6.61
N VAL A 257 -14.39 3.75 -5.31
CA VAL A 257 -13.47 4.19 -4.26
C VAL A 257 -12.84 2.97 -3.62
N TYR A 258 -11.52 2.97 -3.48
CA TYR A 258 -10.75 1.95 -2.79
C TYR A 258 -10.18 2.54 -1.50
N GLY A 259 -10.00 1.71 -0.50
CA GLY A 259 -9.40 2.09 0.79
C GLY A 259 -8.45 1.00 1.30
N GLU A 260 -7.43 1.44 2.01
CA GLU A 260 -6.32 0.64 2.48
C GLU A 260 -5.97 1.02 3.91
N PRO A 261 -6.36 0.26 4.94
CA PRO A 261 -5.79 0.42 6.27
C PRO A 261 -4.39 -0.19 6.33
N LEU A 262 -3.58 0.30 7.26
CA LEU A 262 -2.28 -0.29 7.55
C LEU A 262 -2.39 -1.31 8.69
N ILE A 263 -1.48 -2.28 8.70
CA ILE A 263 -1.39 -3.27 9.78
C ILE A 263 -1.16 -2.59 11.15
N GLN A 264 -0.43 -1.48 11.17
CA GLN A 264 -0.20 -0.67 12.36
C GLN A 264 -1.51 -0.08 12.89
N HIS A 265 -2.34 0.54 12.03
CA HIS A 265 -3.63 1.11 12.41
C HIS A 265 -4.63 0.06 12.90
N LEU A 266 -4.52 -1.18 12.42
CA LEU A 266 -5.37 -2.30 12.85
C LEU A 266 -4.98 -2.89 14.21
N THR A 267 -3.74 -2.67 14.70
CA THR A 267 -3.19 -3.45 15.84
C THR A 267 -2.46 -2.62 16.90
N LEU A 268 -2.17 -1.35 16.61
CA LEU A 268 -1.60 -0.38 17.55
C LEU A 268 -2.58 0.79 17.74
N ASP A 269 -2.59 1.40 18.91
CA ASP A 269 -3.47 2.52 19.22
C ASP A 269 -2.71 3.73 19.77
N GLU A 270 -3.40 4.86 19.95
CA GLU A 270 -2.83 6.13 20.33
C GLU A 270 -2.10 6.11 21.70
N SER A 271 -2.35 5.09 22.55
CA SER A 271 -1.66 4.97 23.84
C SER A 271 -0.15 4.83 23.70
N GLU A 272 0.33 4.39 22.52
CA GLU A 272 1.75 4.31 22.19
C GLU A 272 2.46 5.67 22.27
N TYR A 273 1.74 6.78 22.04
CA TYR A 273 2.30 8.14 22.11
C TYR A 273 2.45 8.67 23.54
N PHE A 274 1.82 8.04 24.53
CA PHE A 274 1.85 8.49 25.92
C PHE A 274 2.86 7.72 26.79
N ASN A 275 3.82 7.04 26.17
CA ASN A 275 4.90 6.38 26.88
C ASN A 275 5.86 7.41 27.48
N LYS A 276 6.37 7.13 28.70
CA LYS A 276 7.36 8.02 29.36
C LYS A 276 8.72 8.02 28.68
N ASP A 277 9.04 6.97 27.93
CA ASP A 277 10.22 6.92 27.08
C ASP A 277 9.92 7.68 25.78
N TRP A 278 10.62 8.81 25.58
CA TRP A 278 10.45 9.66 24.40
C TRP A 278 10.76 8.90 23.11
N ASP A 279 11.82 8.07 23.11
CA ASP A 279 12.20 7.27 21.94
C ASP A 279 11.10 6.27 21.58
N HIS A 280 10.46 5.65 22.57
CA HIS A 280 9.34 4.75 22.33
C HIS A 280 8.23 5.45 21.55
N SER A 281 7.78 6.62 22.01
CA SER A 281 6.72 7.38 21.35
C SER A 281 7.16 7.94 20.00
N ALA A 282 8.37 8.46 19.88
CA ALA A 282 8.90 9.01 18.63
C ALA A 282 9.03 7.94 17.53
N ARG A 283 9.43 6.71 17.86
CA ARG A 283 9.49 5.58 16.94
C ARG A 283 8.15 5.23 16.31
N ARG A 284 7.04 5.66 16.92
CA ARG A 284 5.66 5.40 16.48
C ARG A 284 5.01 6.57 15.73
N VAL A 285 5.75 7.69 15.59
CA VAL A 285 5.28 8.84 14.81
C VAL A 285 5.25 8.48 13.33
N MET A 286 4.03 8.50 12.77
CA MET A 286 3.72 8.33 11.34
C MET A 286 2.45 9.14 10.97
N SER A 287 2.18 9.32 9.70
CA SER A 287 1.01 10.06 9.21
C SER A 287 0.19 9.25 8.21
N PRO A 288 -1.12 9.02 8.49
CA PRO A 288 -1.86 9.42 9.70
C PRO A 288 -1.36 8.72 10.97
N PRO A 289 -1.55 9.33 12.15
CA PRO A 289 -1.14 8.73 13.41
C PRO A 289 -2.03 7.55 13.81
N PHE A 290 -1.58 6.75 14.78
CA PHE A 290 -2.43 5.76 15.44
C PHE A 290 -3.61 6.45 16.11
N ARG A 291 -4.77 5.79 16.07
CA ARG A 291 -6.04 6.29 16.58
C ARG A 291 -6.45 5.55 17.85
N SER A 292 -7.49 6.03 18.49
CA SER A 292 -8.12 5.28 19.59
C SER A 292 -8.62 3.91 19.10
N LYS A 293 -8.72 2.98 20.02
CA LYS A 293 -9.09 1.59 19.73
C LYS A 293 -10.46 1.45 19.06
N ALA A 294 -11.37 2.41 19.24
CA ALA A 294 -12.68 2.41 18.62
C ALA A 294 -12.61 2.45 17.08
N HIS A 295 -11.63 3.17 16.51
CA HIS A 295 -11.45 3.23 15.07
C HIS A 295 -11.00 1.89 14.47
N GLN A 296 -10.27 1.06 15.22
CA GLN A 296 -9.85 -0.26 14.77
C GLN A 296 -11.03 -1.17 14.43
N ASP A 297 -12.10 -1.14 15.23
CA ASP A 297 -13.28 -1.96 14.99
C ASP A 297 -13.96 -1.59 13.66
N SER A 298 -14.01 -0.29 13.32
CA SER A 298 -14.51 0.18 12.03
C SER A 298 -13.64 -0.31 10.86
N LEU A 299 -12.31 -0.27 11.00
CA LEU A 299 -11.38 -0.74 9.95
C LEU A 299 -11.50 -2.26 9.74
N TRP A 300 -11.54 -3.06 10.82
CA TRP A 300 -11.74 -4.50 10.72
C TRP A 300 -13.08 -4.86 10.09
N ALA A 301 -14.17 -4.18 10.48
CA ALA A 301 -15.47 -4.34 9.86
C ALA A 301 -15.45 -3.97 8.37
N GLY A 302 -14.69 -2.94 8.00
CA GLY A 302 -14.50 -2.51 6.63
C GLY A 302 -13.80 -3.56 5.76
N LEU A 303 -12.79 -4.25 6.29
CA LEU A 303 -12.10 -5.35 5.60
C LEU A 303 -13.03 -6.54 5.41
N ALA A 304 -13.71 -6.99 6.47
CA ALA A 304 -14.64 -8.12 6.42
C ALA A 304 -15.83 -7.86 5.49
N ALA A 305 -16.36 -6.63 5.46
CA ALA A 305 -17.47 -6.25 4.58
C ALA A 305 -17.04 -5.88 3.15
N GLY A 306 -15.73 -5.84 2.85
CA GLY A 306 -15.18 -5.48 1.54
C GLY A 306 -15.34 -4.00 1.17
N SER A 307 -15.64 -3.11 2.11
CA SER A 307 -15.60 -1.65 1.89
C SER A 307 -14.17 -1.10 1.91
N LEU A 308 -13.24 -1.78 2.56
CA LEU A 308 -11.79 -1.62 2.47
C LEU A 308 -11.22 -2.85 1.75
N GLN A 309 -10.29 -2.67 0.81
CA GLN A 309 -9.94 -3.72 -0.14
C GLN A 309 -8.63 -4.42 0.14
N CYS A 310 -7.67 -3.76 0.74
CA CYS A 310 -6.35 -4.32 1.02
C CYS A 310 -5.75 -3.76 2.31
N VAL A 311 -4.74 -4.46 2.82
CA VAL A 311 -3.95 -4.04 3.97
C VAL A 311 -2.53 -3.82 3.50
N ALA A 312 -1.95 -2.66 3.83
CA ALA A 312 -0.58 -2.29 3.48
C ALA A 312 0.27 -2.02 4.74
N THR A 313 1.48 -1.49 4.52
CA THR A 313 2.37 -1.13 5.63
C THR A 313 2.73 0.34 5.71
N ASP A 314 2.73 1.06 4.58
CA ASP A 314 3.39 2.37 4.52
C ASP A 314 4.79 2.31 5.14
N HIS A 315 5.53 1.24 4.78
CA HIS A 315 6.85 0.97 5.34
C HIS A 315 7.82 2.09 4.98
N CYS A 316 8.05 2.96 5.95
CA CYS A 316 8.91 4.13 5.87
C CYS A 316 9.70 4.24 7.17
N ALA A 317 10.65 3.34 7.37
CA ALA A 317 11.34 3.18 8.64
C ALA A 317 12.47 4.20 8.81
N PHE A 318 12.59 4.78 10.01
CA PHE A 318 13.67 5.68 10.40
C PHE A 318 14.27 5.20 11.72
N THR A 319 15.58 5.14 11.82
CA THR A 319 16.26 4.71 13.05
C THR A 319 15.94 5.63 14.24
N THR A 320 16.13 5.14 15.44
CA THR A 320 15.97 5.95 16.67
C THR A 320 16.76 7.24 16.59
N GLN A 321 18.00 7.19 16.08
CA GLN A 321 18.85 8.39 15.94
C GLN A 321 18.24 9.41 14.98
N GLN A 322 17.64 8.97 13.88
CA GLN A 322 16.94 9.85 12.94
C GLN A 322 15.69 10.46 13.57
N LYS A 323 14.91 9.68 14.32
CA LYS A 323 13.72 10.19 15.04
C LYS A 323 14.08 11.28 16.06
N ARG A 324 15.25 11.18 16.70
CA ARG A 324 15.74 12.18 17.69
C ARG A 324 16.04 13.56 17.10
N THR A 325 16.05 13.75 15.80
CA THR A 325 16.11 15.09 15.18
C THR A 325 14.91 15.97 15.55
N GLY A 326 13.81 15.35 16.00
CA GLY A 326 12.61 16.02 16.50
C GLY A 326 12.59 16.32 18.01
N LEU A 327 13.69 16.14 18.73
CA LEU A 327 13.76 16.54 20.15
C LEU A 327 13.49 18.05 20.28
N GLY A 328 12.46 18.43 21.07
CA GLY A 328 12.02 19.79 21.26
C GLY A 328 11.22 20.40 20.11
N ASP A 329 10.94 19.64 19.07
CA ASP A 329 10.04 20.05 17.99
C ASP A 329 9.48 18.80 17.26
N PHE A 330 8.32 18.32 17.70
CA PHE A 330 7.71 17.10 17.15
C PHE A 330 7.50 17.14 15.63
N ARG A 331 7.41 18.33 15.02
CA ARG A 331 7.24 18.52 13.58
C ARG A 331 8.47 18.07 12.78
N LYS A 332 9.62 17.90 13.45
CA LYS A 332 10.89 17.44 12.86
C LYS A 332 11.13 15.94 13.06
N ILE A 333 10.27 15.23 13.77
CA ILE A 333 10.35 13.77 13.86
C ILE A 333 10.02 13.21 12.47
N PRO A 334 10.94 12.51 11.79
CA PRO A 334 10.62 11.89 10.50
C PRO A 334 9.43 10.93 10.64
N ASN A 335 8.37 11.19 9.87
CA ASN A 335 7.14 10.42 9.95
C ASN A 335 7.29 9.09 9.20
N GLY A 336 6.97 8.00 9.85
CA GLY A 336 6.97 6.66 9.26
C GLY A 336 7.43 5.58 10.23
N THR A 337 6.95 4.37 10.00
CA THR A 337 7.24 3.18 10.81
C THR A 337 7.57 1.98 9.91
N GLY A 338 8.21 0.96 10.47
CA GLY A 338 8.35 -0.34 9.84
C GLY A 338 7.07 -1.18 9.95
N GLY A 339 7.01 -2.29 9.20
CA GLY A 339 5.89 -3.23 9.25
C GLY A 339 5.88 -4.27 8.14
N LEU A 340 6.78 -4.15 7.16
CA LEU A 340 6.75 -4.94 5.94
C LEU A 340 6.92 -6.45 6.19
N GLU A 341 7.84 -6.84 7.09
CA GLU A 341 8.00 -8.24 7.49
C GLU A 341 6.81 -8.77 8.29
N ASP A 342 6.23 -7.92 9.14
CA ASP A 342 5.24 -8.34 10.12
C ASP A 342 3.80 -8.27 9.60
N ARG A 343 3.55 -7.67 8.43
CA ARG A 343 2.21 -7.42 7.88
C ARG A 343 1.33 -8.68 7.85
N LEU A 344 1.76 -9.73 7.16
CA LEU A 344 0.98 -10.94 7.02
C LEU A 344 0.86 -11.72 8.33
N PRO A 345 1.96 -11.97 9.09
CA PRO A 345 1.88 -12.64 10.39
C PRO A 345 0.98 -11.93 11.41
N MET A 346 1.07 -10.62 11.49
CA MET A 346 0.20 -9.81 12.35
C MET A 346 -1.27 -9.89 11.90
N LEU A 347 -1.52 -9.76 10.60
CA LEU A 347 -2.89 -9.84 10.06
C LEU A 347 -3.49 -11.24 10.25
N TRP A 348 -2.68 -12.30 10.12
CA TRP A 348 -3.13 -13.66 10.42
C TRP A 348 -3.49 -13.81 11.90
N THR A 349 -2.60 -13.37 12.78
CA THR A 349 -2.78 -13.49 14.23
C THR A 349 -4.01 -12.72 14.71
N TYR A 350 -4.15 -11.45 14.34
CA TYR A 350 -5.22 -10.57 14.83
C TYR A 350 -6.49 -10.61 13.98
N GLY A 351 -6.42 -11.15 12.77
CA GLY A 351 -7.54 -11.27 11.85
C GLY A 351 -8.07 -12.71 11.78
N VAL A 352 -7.27 -13.63 11.24
CA VAL A 352 -7.72 -15.02 10.98
C VAL A 352 -7.85 -15.81 12.27
N SER A 353 -6.83 -15.80 13.13
CA SER A 353 -6.85 -16.60 14.37
C SER A 353 -7.91 -16.12 15.37
N THR A 354 -8.37 -14.87 15.25
CA THR A 354 -9.45 -14.33 16.09
C THR A 354 -10.84 -14.43 15.44
N GLY A 355 -10.93 -14.91 14.20
CA GLY A 355 -12.18 -15.04 13.46
C GLY A 355 -12.75 -13.72 12.90
N ARG A 356 -11.96 -12.63 12.88
CA ARG A 356 -12.35 -11.36 12.24
C ARG A 356 -12.32 -11.44 10.71
N LEU A 357 -11.44 -12.29 10.17
CA LEU A 357 -11.32 -12.60 8.76
C LEU A 357 -11.29 -14.11 8.55
N THR A 358 -11.89 -14.57 7.47
CA THR A 358 -11.65 -15.92 6.94
C THR A 358 -10.29 -15.97 6.26
N MET A 359 -9.76 -17.17 6.02
CA MET A 359 -8.52 -17.36 5.24
C MET A 359 -8.65 -16.82 3.81
N ASN A 360 -9.83 -16.92 3.21
CA ASN A 360 -10.09 -16.41 1.86
C ASN A 360 -10.08 -14.87 1.84
N GLU A 361 -10.69 -14.21 2.81
CA GLU A 361 -10.61 -12.77 2.98
C GLU A 361 -9.17 -12.30 3.26
N PHE A 362 -8.41 -13.04 4.05
CA PHE A 362 -6.97 -12.76 4.26
C PHE A 362 -6.22 -12.75 2.93
N VAL A 363 -6.40 -13.78 2.08
CA VAL A 363 -5.78 -13.80 0.73
C VAL A 363 -6.30 -12.66 -0.14
N ALA A 364 -7.60 -12.36 -0.06
CA ALA A 364 -8.18 -11.25 -0.81
C ALA A 364 -7.52 -9.92 -0.48
N VAL A 365 -7.40 -9.57 0.82
CA VAL A 365 -6.90 -8.25 1.25
C VAL A 365 -5.38 -8.12 1.25
N THR A 366 -4.64 -9.23 1.18
CA THR A 366 -3.16 -9.20 1.15
C THR A 366 -2.55 -9.39 -0.22
N SER A 367 -3.33 -9.88 -1.21
CA SER A 367 -2.79 -10.28 -2.51
C SER A 367 -3.77 -10.02 -3.67
N THR A 368 -4.90 -10.73 -3.72
CA THR A 368 -5.75 -10.79 -4.91
C THR A 368 -6.42 -9.45 -5.24
N ASN A 369 -6.94 -8.74 -4.24
CA ASN A 369 -7.65 -7.47 -4.49
C ASN A 369 -6.72 -6.40 -5.05
N ILE A 370 -5.53 -6.25 -4.45
CA ILE A 370 -4.56 -5.27 -4.95
C ILE A 370 -4.04 -5.64 -6.34
N ALA A 371 -3.85 -6.93 -6.64
CA ALA A 371 -3.49 -7.38 -7.98
C ALA A 371 -4.56 -6.98 -9.02
N LYS A 372 -5.84 -7.08 -8.66
CA LYS A 372 -6.97 -6.64 -9.52
C LYS A 372 -7.00 -5.11 -9.66
N ILE A 373 -6.81 -4.36 -8.58
CA ILE A 373 -6.81 -2.89 -8.58
C ILE A 373 -5.67 -2.36 -9.45
N LEU A 374 -4.48 -2.96 -9.36
CA LEU A 374 -3.29 -2.58 -10.13
C LEU A 374 -3.28 -3.13 -11.57
N ASN A 375 -4.30 -3.90 -11.96
CA ASN A 375 -4.43 -4.52 -13.30
C ASN A 375 -3.31 -5.51 -13.65
N ILE A 376 -2.83 -6.28 -12.67
CA ILE A 376 -1.82 -7.34 -12.84
C ILE A 376 -2.37 -8.75 -12.56
N TYR A 377 -3.64 -8.86 -12.16
CA TYR A 377 -4.34 -10.13 -12.03
C TYR A 377 -4.71 -10.69 -13.42
N PRO A 378 -4.59 -12.01 -13.70
CA PRO A 378 -4.21 -13.10 -12.79
C PRO A 378 -2.71 -13.42 -12.76
N LYS A 379 -1.87 -12.63 -13.45
CA LYS A 379 -0.42 -12.88 -13.47
C LYS A 379 0.16 -12.91 -12.05
N LYS A 380 -0.25 -11.97 -11.20
CA LYS A 380 0.03 -11.88 -9.77
C LYS A 380 -1.25 -12.03 -8.96
N GLY A 381 -1.13 -12.45 -7.69
CA GLY A 381 -2.28 -12.52 -6.77
C GLY A 381 -3.24 -13.68 -7.03
N ALA A 382 -2.81 -14.73 -7.75
CA ALA A 382 -3.62 -15.89 -8.09
C ALA A 382 -2.84 -17.21 -7.99
N ILE A 383 -3.54 -18.31 -7.72
CA ILE A 383 -3.06 -19.67 -7.96
C ILE A 383 -3.88 -20.23 -9.11
N LEU A 384 -3.39 -19.99 -10.33
CA LEU A 384 -3.99 -20.44 -11.58
C LEU A 384 -2.90 -20.89 -12.56
N VAL A 385 -3.24 -21.82 -13.45
CA VAL A 385 -2.32 -22.20 -14.53
C VAL A 385 -2.04 -20.98 -15.42
N GLY A 386 -0.77 -20.69 -15.63
CA GLY A 386 -0.28 -19.50 -16.35
C GLY A 386 0.07 -18.31 -15.47
N ALA A 387 -0.29 -18.30 -14.19
CA ALA A 387 0.15 -17.27 -13.24
C ALA A 387 1.62 -17.43 -12.85
N ASP A 388 2.27 -16.35 -12.47
CA ASP A 388 3.60 -16.40 -11.88
C ASP A 388 3.55 -17.26 -10.60
N ALA A 389 4.55 -18.10 -10.39
CA ALA A 389 4.63 -18.94 -9.21
C ALA A 389 5.21 -18.16 -8.00
N ASP A 390 4.52 -17.08 -7.64
CA ASP A 390 4.76 -16.31 -6.42
C ASP A 390 3.83 -16.85 -5.35
N LEU A 391 4.35 -17.68 -4.49
CA LEU A 391 3.56 -18.51 -3.57
C LEU A 391 4.12 -18.43 -2.15
N VAL A 392 3.23 -18.58 -1.19
CA VAL A 392 3.59 -18.77 0.22
C VAL A 392 3.03 -20.10 0.69
N VAL A 393 3.91 -20.96 1.21
CA VAL A 393 3.53 -22.13 2.00
C VAL A 393 3.48 -21.67 3.45
N TRP A 394 2.26 -21.48 3.95
CA TRP A 394 1.97 -20.89 5.24
C TRP A 394 1.74 -21.96 6.29
N ASP A 395 2.56 -21.98 7.33
CA ASP A 395 2.39 -22.88 8.46
C ASP A 395 1.60 -22.17 9.59
N PRO A 396 0.36 -22.55 9.85
CA PRO A 396 -0.48 -21.89 10.86
C PRO A 396 -0.02 -22.16 12.30
N ALA A 397 0.86 -23.15 12.52
CA ALA A 397 1.33 -23.54 13.85
C ALA A 397 2.65 -22.88 14.24
N LEU A 398 3.39 -22.30 13.28
CA LEU A 398 4.60 -21.56 13.60
C LEU A 398 4.28 -20.31 14.40
N ALA A 399 5.07 -20.08 15.45
CA ALA A 399 4.92 -18.91 16.32
C ALA A 399 6.29 -18.27 16.58
N LYS A 400 6.30 -16.95 16.73
CA LYS A 400 7.48 -16.20 17.21
C LYS A 400 7.05 -14.99 18.04
N THR A 401 7.95 -14.53 18.91
CA THR A 401 7.84 -13.19 19.50
C THR A 401 8.60 -12.23 18.60
N ILE A 402 7.95 -11.14 18.17
CA ILE A 402 8.58 -10.12 17.33
C ILE A 402 9.62 -9.36 18.15
N THR A 403 10.83 -9.22 17.60
CA THR A 403 11.89 -8.40 18.19
C THR A 403 12.70 -7.72 17.09
N ALA A 404 13.32 -6.59 17.40
CA ALA A 404 14.21 -5.89 16.46
C ALA A 404 15.41 -6.77 16.01
N THR A 405 15.80 -7.75 16.82
CA THR A 405 16.95 -8.63 16.53
C THR A 405 16.62 -9.82 15.65
N ASN A 406 15.34 -10.13 15.44
CA ASN A 406 14.90 -11.27 14.63
C ASN A 406 14.15 -10.86 13.35
N GLN A 407 14.41 -9.65 12.85
CA GLN A 407 13.87 -9.12 11.60
C GLN A 407 14.96 -8.94 10.53
N GLN A 408 14.54 -8.87 9.26
CA GLN A 408 15.42 -8.60 8.11
C GLN A 408 15.60 -7.10 7.84
N SER A 409 14.70 -6.26 8.33
CA SER A 409 14.76 -4.80 8.21
C SER A 409 16.01 -4.23 8.87
N ALA A 410 16.57 -3.18 8.28
CA ALA A 410 17.75 -2.48 8.78
C ALA A 410 17.46 -1.51 9.94
N ILE A 411 16.23 -1.44 10.41
CA ILE A 411 15.79 -0.58 11.51
C ILE A 411 16.22 -1.13 12.88
N ASP A 412 16.58 -0.26 13.82
CA ASP A 412 17.08 -0.60 15.15
C ASP A 412 16.00 -0.86 16.21
N TYR A 413 14.73 -0.94 15.81
CA TYR A 413 13.59 -1.29 16.66
C TYR A 413 12.51 -1.99 15.83
N ASN A 414 11.46 -2.50 16.47
CA ASN A 414 10.24 -2.93 15.81
C ASN A 414 9.04 -2.33 16.53
N VAL A 415 8.08 -1.74 15.80
CA VAL A 415 6.88 -1.13 16.43
C VAL A 415 5.97 -2.17 17.07
N PHE A 416 6.11 -3.44 16.70
CA PHE A 416 5.38 -4.58 17.25
C PHE A 416 6.21 -5.37 18.28
N GLU A 417 7.35 -4.81 18.75
CA GLU A 417 8.25 -5.46 19.71
C GLU A 417 7.49 -6.12 20.87
N GLY A 418 7.81 -7.38 21.15
CA GLY A 418 7.20 -8.17 22.21
C GLY A 418 5.84 -8.79 21.90
N LYS A 419 5.25 -8.53 20.72
CA LYS A 419 4.01 -9.20 20.31
C LYS A 419 4.28 -10.64 19.91
N GLU A 420 3.45 -11.55 20.42
CA GLU A 420 3.45 -12.95 20.00
C GLU A 420 2.58 -13.10 18.76
N ILE A 421 3.13 -13.71 17.71
CA ILE A 421 2.42 -14.00 16.48
C ILE A 421 2.38 -15.51 16.23
N MET A 422 1.28 -15.94 15.61
CA MET A 422 1.04 -17.31 15.18
C MET A 422 0.70 -17.33 13.68
N GLY A 423 1.25 -18.31 12.97
CA GLY A 423 1.14 -18.40 11.52
C GLY A 423 2.23 -17.59 10.83
N MET A 424 3.08 -18.30 10.07
CA MET A 424 4.22 -17.71 9.35
C MET A 424 4.54 -18.48 8.07
N PRO A 425 5.25 -17.86 7.12
CA PRO A 425 5.75 -18.58 5.97
C PRO A 425 6.74 -19.70 6.38
N ARG A 426 6.47 -20.94 5.96
CA ARG A 426 7.48 -22.01 5.93
C ARG A 426 8.36 -21.85 4.70
N TYR A 427 7.73 -21.59 3.54
CA TYR A 427 8.41 -21.24 2.30
C TYR A 427 7.76 -20.01 1.68
N THR A 428 8.59 -19.10 1.18
CA THR A 428 8.18 -18.03 0.28
C THR A 428 8.86 -18.27 -1.06
N LEU A 429 8.08 -18.33 -2.14
CA LEU A 429 8.58 -18.53 -3.50
C LEU A 429 8.32 -17.30 -4.35
N THR A 430 9.32 -16.90 -5.11
CA THR A 430 9.18 -15.86 -6.16
C THR A 430 9.53 -16.48 -7.50
N ARG A 431 8.58 -16.41 -8.44
CA ARG A 431 8.71 -17.06 -9.75
C ARG A 431 9.26 -18.49 -9.63
N GLY A 432 8.67 -19.27 -8.71
CA GLY A 432 8.99 -20.68 -8.48
C GLY A 432 10.33 -20.98 -7.80
N GLN A 433 11.12 -19.96 -7.47
CA GLN A 433 12.35 -20.13 -6.71
C GLN A 433 12.09 -19.89 -5.23
N VAL A 434 12.59 -20.77 -4.38
CA VAL A 434 12.51 -20.62 -2.92
C VAL A 434 13.35 -19.43 -2.50
N ALA A 435 12.68 -18.38 -2.05
CA ALA A 435 13.28 -17.15 -1.55
C ALA A 435 13.50 -17.17 -0.03
N VAL A 436 12.60 -17.85 0.70
CA VAL A 436 12.73 -18.11 2.15
C VAL A 436 12.35 -19.55 2.43
N GLU A 437 13.13 -20.21 3.27
CA GLU A 437 12.92 -21.57 3.73
C GLU A 437 13.11 -21.62 5.24
N GLU A 438 12.05 -21.94 5.99
CA GLU A 438 12.05 -22.06 7.45
C GLU A 438 12.74 -20.88 8.17
N GLY A 439 12.42 -19.66 7.72
CA GLY A 439 13.02 -18.42 8.23
C GLY A 439 14.39 -18.06 7.65
N ALA A 440 15.05 -18.98 6.93
CA ALA A 440 16.34 -18.72 6.30
C ALA A 440 16.16 -18.02 4.94
N MET A 441 16.76 -16.83 4.78
CA MET A 441 16.77 -16.11 3.50
C MET A 441 17.64 -16.84 2.46
N LYS A 442 17.05 -17.18 1.32
CA LYS A 442 17.70 -17.82 0.17
C LYS A 442 17.74 -16.93 -1.05
N SER A 443 16.87 -15.88 -1.10
CA SER A 443 16.85 -14.96 -2.22
C SER A 443 18.17 -14.20 -2.36
N ARG A 444 18.52 -13.90 -3.61
CA ARG A 444 19.74 -13.15 -3.94
C ARG A 444 19.37 -11.67 -4.15
N GLU A 445 20.30 -10.82 -3.83
CA GLU A 445 20.29 -9.42 -4.25
C GLU A 445 20.08 -9.34 -5.78
N GLY A 446 19.21 -8.44 -6.23
CA GLY A 446 18.90 -8.27 -7.67
C GLY A 446 18.05 -9.39 -8.29
N HIS A 447 17.43 -10.27 -7.48
CA HIS A 447 16.49 -11.28 -8.00
C HIS A 447 15.16 -10.67 -8.45
N GLY A 448 14.74 -9.57 -7.83
CA GLY A 448 13.48 -8.88 -8.12
C GLY A 448 13.41 -8.34 -9.55
N ARG A 449 12.20 -8.20 -10.06
CA ARG A 449 11.93 -7.64 -11.39
C ARG A 449 10.84 -6.58 -11.31
N PHE A 450 10.98 -5.57 -12.15
CA PHE A 450 9.92 -4.61 -12.36
C PHE A 450 8.67 -5.27 -12.95
N VAL A 451 7.51 -5.03 -12.35
CA VAL A 451 6.20 -5.49 -12.82
C VAL A 451 5.47 -4.34 -13.48
N SER A 452 5.43 -4.37 -14.81
CA SER A 452 4.67 -3.41 -15.60
C SER A 452 3.17 -3.59 -15.40
N ARG A 453 2.46 -2.48 -15.27
CA ARG A 453 1.01 -2.42 -15.02
C ARG A 453 0.32 -1.68 -16.16
N PRO A 454 -0.46 -2.39 -16.99
CA PRO A 454 -1.13 -1.77 -18.12
C PRO A 454 -2.25 -0.81 -17.68
N PRO A 455 -2.65 0.16 -18.53
CA PRO A 455 -3.76 1.06 -18.25
C PRO A 455 -5.05 0.33 -17.87
N LEU A 456 -5.84 0.92 -16.99
CA LEU A 456 -7.14 0.41 -16.57
C LEU A 456 -8.17 0.69 -17.68
N THR A 457 -8.64 -0.35 -18.38
CA THR A 457 -9.56 -0.19 -19.52
C THR A 457 -11.01 0.04 -19.10
N ALA A 458 -11.44 -0.55 -17.98
CA ALA A 458 -12.82 -0.41 -17.50
C ALA A 458 -13.20 1.02 -17.09
N PRO A 459 -12.34 1.79 -16.38
CA PRO A 459 -12.58 3.20 -16.11
C PRO A 459 -12.69 4.06 -17.36
N ALA A 460 -11.87 3.86 -18.37
CA ALA A 460 -11.92 4.63 -19.63
C ALA A 460 -13.27 4.48 -20.33
N LYS A 461 -13.85 3.28 -20.34
CA LYS A 461 -15.17 3.02 -20.93
C LYS A 461 -16.31 3.64 -20.13
N ALA A 462 -16.24 3.56 -18.80
CA ALA A 462 -17.19 4.19 -17.90
C ALA A 462 -17.14 5.73 -17.99
N LEU A 463 -15.94 6.30 -18.17
CA LEU A 463 -15.74 7.73 -18.36
C LEU A 463 -16.40 8.25 -19.65
N SER A 464 -16.30 7.51 -20.78
CA SER A 464 -16.98 7.90 -22.03
C SER A 464 -18.48 8.03 -21.81
N THR A 465 -19.11 7.03 -21.20
CA THR A 465 -20.54 7.05 -20.86
C THR A 465 -20.88 8.18 -19.90
N TRP A 466 -20.05 8.41 -18.87
CA TRP A 466 -20.25 9.48 -17.92
C TRP A 466 -20.18 10.87 -18.58
N LYS A 467 -19.20 11.11 -19.45
CA LYS A 467 -19.06 12.36 -20.22
C LYS A 467 -20.29 12.62 -21.10
N GLU A 468 -20.85 11.59 -21.72
CA GLU A 468 -22.09 11.70 -22.50
C GLU A 468 -23.30 12.10 -21.64
N LEU A 469 -23.44 11.44 -20.48
CA LEU A 469 -24.56 11.66 -19.55
C LEU A 469 -24.51 13.03 -18.88
N THR A 470 -23.32 13.56 -18.62
CA THR A 470 -23.09 14.82 -17.89
C THR A 470 -22.76 16.00 -18.81
N ALA A 471 -22.74 15.81 -20.14
CA ALA A 471 -22.42 16.85 -21.10
C ALA A 471 -23.31 18.08 -20.93
N PRO A 472 -22.74 19.30 -20.86
CA PRO A 472 -23.52 20.51 -20.75
C PRO A 472 -24.45 20.68 -21.95
N ARG A 473 -25.72 20.95 -21.68
CA ARG A 473 -26.70 21.24 -22.74
C ARG A 473 -26.80 22.74 -22.92
N LYS A 474 -26.52 23.22 -24.14
CA LYS A 474 -26.76 24.62 -24.49
C LYS A 474 -28.26 24.89 -24.52
N VAL A 475 -28.69 25.88 -23.75
CA VAL A 475 -30.07 26.40 -23.77
C VAL A 475 -30.14 27.52 -24.77
N GLN A 476 -30.93 27.35 -25.84
CA GLN A 476 -31.27 28.45 -26.75
C GLN A 476 -32.29 29.34 -26.04
N ARG A 477 -31.89 30.57 -25.76
CA ARG A 477 -32.79 31.60 -25.14
C ARG A 477 -33.25 32.58 -26.19
N SER A 478 -34.56 32.72 -26.32
CA SER A 478 -35.15 33.78 -27.15
C SER A 478 -34.94 35.13 -26.46
N GLY A 479 -34.66 36.19 -27.25
CA GLY A 479 -34.57 37.57 -26.75
C GLY A 479 -33.19 38.03 -26.28
N ILE A 480 -32.13 37.27 -26.43
CA ILE A 480 -30.76 37.76 -26.25
C ILE A 480 -30.24 38.21 -27.61
N PRO A 481 -29.89 39.51 -27.82
CA PRO A 481 -29.21 39.94 -29.06
C PRO A 481 -27.92 39.11 -29.22
N ALA A 482 -27.63 38.71 -30.44
CA ALA A 482 -26.31 38.13 -30.76
C ALA A 482 -25.28 39.18 -30.33
N SER A 483 -24.42 38.85 -29.35
CA SER A 483 -23.29 39.67 -28.97
C SER A 483 -22.38 39.73 -30.19
N GLY A 484 -22.45 40.86 -30.90
CA GLY A 484 -21.47 41.20 -31.88
C GLY A 484 -20.12 41.31 -31.16
N VAL A 485 -19.17 40.50 -31.54
CA VAL A 485 -17.74 40.71 -31.30
C VAL A 485 -17.21 41.43 -32.50
#